data_2a63c64b164551a7066de7f0d93019dc
#
_entry.id   2a63c64b164551a7066de7f0d93019dc
#
_cell.length_a   1.000
_cell.length_b   1.000
_cell.length_c   1.000
_cell.angle_alpha   90.00
_cell.angle_beta   90.00
_cell.angle_gamma   90.00
#
_symmetry.space_group_name_H-M   'P 1'
#
loop_
_entity.id
_entity.type
_entity.pdbx_description
1 polymer ?
#
loop_
_entity_poly.entity_id
_entity_poly.type
_entity_poly.pdbx_seq_one_letter_code
_entity_poly.pdbx_strand_id
1 'polypeptide(L)'
;ALNLPEPFDNDAIYKFLAIYTLHGQNKDALAKMQKGNWRYDIVEAGFKCNLTDINASIGAVGLKKYESQTLPKRKAICKFYNEALSKYNWAVLPTQQLADIESSYHLYPLRIKNINEAQRDLIIQKIFDADVSVNVHFIPLPMLSYYKNLGYDINHYPNTYQNYASEISLPVFFDITEAQLTSVINAVVNAVTEILKLD
;
A
#
# COMPACT_ATOMS: atom_id res chain seq x y z
N ALA A 1 13.02 3.97 -12.69
CA ALA A 1 14.44 4.29 -12.55
C ALA A 1 14.91 3.82 -11.17
N LEU A 2 16.07 3.18 -11.10
CA LEU A 2 16.70 2.80 -9.85
C LEU A 2 17.56 4.00 -9.41
N ASN A 3 17.35 4.50 -8.20
CA ASN A 3 18.14 5.57 -7.61
C ASN A 3 18.36 5.27 -6.12
N LEU A 4 19.35 4.45 -5.86
CA LEU A 4 19.74 4.07 -4.50
C LEU A 4 20.82 5.07 -4.02
N PRO A 5 20.84 5.38 -2.70
CA PRO A 5 21.86 6.25 -2.13
C PRO A 5 23.24 5.57 -2.12
N GLU A 6 24.30 6.36 -1.92
CA GLU A 6 25.61 5.80 -1.61
C GLU A 6 25.53 4.83 -0.40
N PRO A 7 26.27 3.71 -0.40
CA PRO A 7 27.37 3.37 -1.32
C PRO A 7 26.98 2.46 -2.52
N PHE A 8 25.71 2.46 -2.92
CA PHE A 8 25.22 1.55 -3.97
C PHE A 8 25.60 2.04 -5.37
N ASP A 9 26.25 1.16 -6.15
CA ASP A 9 26.45 1.35 -7.59
C ASP A 9 25.15 1.02 -8.35
N ASN A 10 24.40 2.05 -8.74
CA ASN A 10 23.12 1.91 -9.42
C ASN A 10 23.25 1.20 -10.77
N ASP A 11 24.34 1.38 -11.50
CA ASP A 11 24.56 0.74 -12.81
C ASP A 11 24.86 -0.76 -12.64
N ALA A 12 25.67 -1.12 -11.66
CA ALA A 12 25.95 -2.51 -11.35
C ALA A 12 24.69 -3.26 -10.90
N ILE A 13 23.88 -2.65 -10.01
CA ILE A 13 22.61 -3.22 -9.54
C ILE A 13 21.60 -3.32 -10.68
N TYR A 14 21.51 -2.32 -11.55
CA TYR A 14 20.63 -2.38 -12.72
C TYR A 14 21.00 -3.55 -13.64
N LYS A 15 22.29 -3.72 -13.95
CA LYS A 15 22.78 -4.83 -14.78
C LYS A 15 22.48 -6.18 -14.14
N PHE A 16 22.73 -6.32 -12.83
CA PHE A 16 22.40 -7.54 -12.09
C PHE A 16 20.90 -7.86 -12.17
N LEU A 17 20.03 -6.89 -11.88
CA LEU A 17 18.59 -7.09 -11.96
C LEU A 17 18.12 -7.43 -13.37
N ALA A 18 18.67 -6.83 -14.42
CA ALA A 18 18.33 -7.13 -15.80
C ALA A 18 18.66 -8.58 -16.16
N ILE A 19 19.79 -9.10 -15.71
CA ILE A 19 20.18 -10.51 -15.87
C ILE A 19 19.23 -11.41 -15.04
N TYR A 20 19.03 -11.08 -13.78
CA TYR A 20 18.31 -11.90 -12.82
C TYR A 20 16.82 -12.05 -13.16
N THR A 21 16.18 -11.01 -13.70
CA THR A 21 14.77 -11.03 -14.14
C THR A 21 14.54 -11.70 -15.49
N LEU A 22 15.61 -12.02 -16.24
CA LEU A 22 15.57 -12.67 -17.56
C LEU A 22 16.26 -14.04 -17.55
N HIS A 23 15.90 -14.90 -16.63
CA HIS A 23 16.45 -16.26 -16.47
C HIS A 23 17.97 -16.32 -16.21
N GLY A 24 18.58 -15.25 -15.74
CA GLY A 24 20.04 -15.19 -15.59
C GLY A 24 20.82 -15.08 -16.90
N GLN A 25 20.17 -14.68 -18.00
CA GLN A 25 20.82 -14.50 -19.30
C GLN A 25 21.65 -13.23 -19.34
N ASN A 26 22.89 -13.33 -19.89
CA ASN A 26 23.80 -12.20 -20.03
C ASN A 26 23.49 -11.28 -21.23
N LYS A 27 22.48 -11.60 -22.05
CA LYS A 27 22.03 -10.80 -23.19
C LYS A 27 20.52 -10.65 -23.23
N ASP A 28 20.05 -9.45 -23.45
CA ASP A 28 18.65 -9.14 -23.70
C ASP A 28 18.20 -9.45 -25.15
N ALA A 29 16.91 -9.27 -25.43
CA ALA A 29 16.34 -9.54 -26.73
C ALA A 29 16.91 -8.64 -27.84
N LEU A 30 17.19 -7.35 -27.53
CA LEU A 30 17.72 -6.39 -28.50
C LEU A 30 19.15 -6.76 -28.90
N ALA A 31 19.99 -7.15 -27.93
CA ALA A 31 21.33 -7.63 -28.21
C ALA A 31 21.34 -8.90 -29.08
N LYS A 32 20.34 -9.79 -28.93
CA LYS A 32 20.19 -10.99 -29.74
C LYS A 32 19.70 -10.73 -31.18
N MET A 33 18.97 -9.62 -31.40
CA MET A 33 18.49 -9.26 -32.75
C MET A 33 19.59 -8.72 -33.66
N GLN A 34 20.77 -8.41 -33.17
CA GLN A 34 21.90 -8.01 -33.99
C GLN A 34 22.40 -9.21 -34.82
N LYS A 35 22.67 -8.99 -36.10
CA LYS A 35 23.08 -10.01 -37.04
C LYS A 35 24.31 -10.76 -36.53
N GLY A 36 24.21 -12.11 -36.41
CA GLY A 36 25.27 -12.98 -35.92
C GLY A 36 25.42 -13.05 -34.38
N ASN A 37 24.63 -12.36 -33.59
CA ASN A 37 24.76 -12.28 -32.13
C ASN A 37 23.77 -13.16 -31.35
N TRP A 38 23.52 -14.39 -31.85
CA TRP A 38 22.52 -15.30 -31.27
C TRP A 38 22.99 -15.99 -29.97
N ARG A 39 24.28 -16.07 -29.72
CA ARG A 39 24.83 -16.77 -28.55
C ARG A 39 24.61 -15.97 -27.28
N TYR A 40 24.13 -16.65 -26.24
CA TYR A 40 24.00 -16.15 -24.90
C TYR A 40 24.46 -17.19 -23.89
N ASP A 41 24.65 -16.80 -22.66
CA ASP A 41 24.96 -17.68 -21.53
C ASP A 41 24.01 -17.43 -20.36
N ILE A 42 23.81 -18.44 -19.51
CA ILE A 42 23.12 -18.34 -18.24
C ILE A 42 24.20 -18.19 -17.17
N VAL A 43 24.34 -16.99 -16.64
CA VAL A 43 25.40 -16.65 -15.68
C VAL A 43 24.91 -16.67 -14.23
N GLU A 44 23.58 -16.74 -14.02
CA GLU A 44 22.94 -16.78 -12.69
C GLU A 44 21.65 -17.61 -12.72
N ALA A 45 21.25 -18.16 -11.57
CA ALA A 45 19.95 -18.81 -11.41
C ALA A 45 18.85 -17.75 -11.22
N GLY A 46 18.37 -17.19 -12.33
CA GLY A 46 17.41 -16.10 -12.33
C GLY A 46 15.95 -16.52 -12.54
N PHE A 47 15.06 -15.54 -12.47
CA PHE A 47 13.62 -15.70 -12.64
C PHE A 47 13.14 -15.16 -13.99
N LYS A 48 11.95 -15.60 -14.43
CA LYS A 48 11.21 -14.99 -15.54
C LYS A 48 10.20 -13.99 -14.98
N CYS A 49 10.61 -12.73 -14.82
CA CYS A 49 9.76 -11.68 -14.28
C CYS A 49 9.96 -10.30 -14.94
N ASN A 50 10.30 -10.32 -16.23
CA ASN A 50 10.41 -9.08 -17.00
C ASN A 50 9.05 -8.43 -17.22
N LEU A 51 9.00 -7.10 -17.13
CA LEU A 51 7.84 -6.29 -17.45
C LEU A 51 7.71 -6.17 -18.98
N THR A 52 6.49 -6.35 -19.52
CA THR A 52 6.25 -6.13 -20.95
C THR A 52 6.30 -4.65 -21.30
N ASP A 53 6.65 -4.30 -22.54
CA ASP A 53 6.73 -2.90 -22.99
C ASP A 53 5.38 -2.18 -22.87
N ILE A 54 4.27 -2.88 -23.09
CA ILE A 54 2.93 -2.33 -22.91
C ILE A 54 2.70 -1.92 -21.45
N ASN A 55 2.98 -2.82 -20.50
CA ASN A 55 2.83 -2.54 -19.08
C ASN A 55 3.81 -1.45 -18.61
N ALA A 56 5.06 -1.49 -19.12
CA ALA A 56 6.06 -0.48 -18.83
C ALA A 56 5.65 0.90 -19.33
N SER A 57 5.03 1.01 -20.51
CA SER A 57 4.55 2.28 -21.05
C SER A 57 3.42 2.88 -20.21
N ILE A 58 2.48 2.06 -19.73
CA ILE A 58 1.42 2.49 -18.80
C ILE A 58 2.05 3.01 -17.50
N GLY A 59 2.98 2.26 -16.94
CA GLY A 59 3.72 2.66 -15.74
C GLY A 59 4.49 3.97 -15.91
N ALA A 60 5.12 4.16 -17.05
CA ALA A 60 5.86 5.39 -17.39
C ALA A 60 4.95 6.63 -17.45
N VAL A 61 3.74 6.49 -18.03
CA VAL A 61 2.74 7.57 -18.01
C VAL A 61 2.28 7.89 -16.60
N GLY A 62 2.00 6.85 -15.79
CA GLY A 62 1.65 7.02 -14.38
C GLY A 62 2.72 7.75 -13.59
N LEU A 63 4.01 7.38 -13.78
CA LEU A 63 5.14 8.00 -13.11
C LEU A 63 5.31 9.49 -13.48
N LYS A 64 5.17 9.82 -14.76
CA LYS A 64 5.21 11.24 -15.23
C LYS A 64 4.15 12.13 -14.58
N LYS A 65 2.99 11.56 -14.24
CA LYS A 65 1.87 12.28 -13.62
C LYS A 65 1.91 12.26 -12.09
N TYR A 66 2.76 11.43 -11.50
CA TYR A 66 2.70 11.14 -10.07
C TYR A 66 2.88 12.39 -9.21
N GLU A 67 3.95 13.13 -9.38
CA GLU A 67 4.25 14.32 -8.55
C GLU A 67 3.32 15.49 -8.83
N SER A 68 2.92 15.70 -10.10
CA SER A 68 2.12 16.85 -10.49
C SER A 68 0.61 16.66 -10.31
N GLN A 69 0.12 15.44 -10.28
CA GLN A 69 -1.32 15.14 -10.24
C GLN A 69 -1.69 14.16 -9.12
N THR A 70 -1.08 12.97 -9.11
CA THR A 70 -1.51 11.88 -8.22
C THR A 70 -1.19 12.18 -6.76
N LEU A 71 0.02 12.60 -6.44
CA LEU A 71 0.44 12.90 -5.08
C LEU A 71 -0.33 14.08 -4.47
N PRO A 72 -0.50 15.25 -5.15
CA PRO A 72 -1.32 16.34 -4.63
C PRO A 72 -2.77 15.94 -4.35
N LYS A 73 -3.37 15.11 -5.22
CA LYS A 73 -4.74 14.63 -5.01
C LYS A 73 -4.84 13.72 -3.78
N ARG A 74 -3.89 12.80 -3.59
CA ARG A 74 -3.83 11.95 -2.40
C ARG A 74 -3.63 12.76 -1.11
N LYS A 75 -2.75 13.76 -1.14
CA LYS A 75 -2.57 14.71 -0.03
C LYS A 75 -3.88 15.41 0.34
N ALA A 76 -4.60 15.91 -0.65
CA ALA A 76 -5.88 16.60 -0.44
C ALA A 76 -6.92 15.66 0.19
N ILE A 77 -7.04 14.40 -0.27
CA ILE A 77 -7.93 13.39 0.30
C ILE A 77 -7.57 13.13 1.78
N CYS A 78 -6.31 12.87 2.06
CA CYS A 78 -5.86 12.58 3.42
C CYS A 78 -6.06 13.79 4.36
N LYS A 79 -5.83 15.00 3.85
CA LYS A 79 -6.11 16.24 4.58
C LYS A 79 -7.59 16.36 4.91
N PHE A 80 -8.49 16.09 3.96
CA PHE A 80 -9.93 16.09 4.16
C PHE A 80 -10.33 15.11 5.29
N TYR A 81 -9.82 13.89 5.27
CA TYR A 81 -10.07 12.92 6.33
C TYR A 81 -9.54 13.39 7.69
N ASN A 82 -8.33 13.95 7.74
CA ASN A 82 -7.77 14.48 8.98
C ASN A 82 -8.65 15.58 9.58
N GLU A 83 -9.08 16.55 8.77
CA GLU A 83 -9.92 17.66 9.21
C GLU A 83 -11.29 17.17 9.72
N ALA A 84 -11.88 16.20 9.02
CA ALA A 84 -13.18 15.66 9.40
C ALA A 84 -13.13 14.77 10.65
N LEU A 85 -12.05 14.00 10.84
CA LEU A 85 -11.95 12.99 11.90
C LEU A 85 -11.22 13.46 13.15
N SER A 86 -10.41 14.53 13.09
CA SER A 86 -9.62 15.03 14.22
C SER A 86 -10.47 15.46 15.42
N LYS A 87 -11.72 15.81 15.20
CA LYS A 87 -12.66 16.23 16.27
C LYS A 87 -13.20 15.06 17.12
N TYR A 88 -12.99 13.81 16.67
CA TYR A 88 -13.47 12.63 17.38
C TYR A 88 -12.39 12.02 18.26
N ASN A 89 -12.65 11.94 19.56
CA ASN A 89 -11.69 11.40 20.55
C ASN A 89 -11.33 9.93 20.33
N TRP A 90 -12.18 9.17 19.67
CA TRP A 90 -11.96 7.78 19.34
C TRP A 90 -11.02 7.59 18.14
N ALA A 91 -10.82 8.60 17.28
CA ALA A 91 -9.99 8.50 16.09
C ALA A 91 -8.51 8.61 16.41
N VAL A 92 -7.71 7.71 15.85
CA VAL A 92 -6.24 7.78 15.80
C VAL A 92 -5.84 7.94 14.35
N LEU A 93 -5.50 9.16 13.97
CA LEU A 93 -5.15 9.52 12.61
C LEU A 93 -3.75 9.01 12.26
N PRO A 94 -3.50 8.61 10.99
CA PRO A 94 -2.16 8.21 10.57
C PRO A 94 -1.20 9.40 10.57
N THR A 95 0.02 9.18 11.06
CA THR A 95 1.11 10.15 10.92
C THR A 95 1.58 10.16 9.47
N GLN A 96 1.37 11.26 8.77
CA GLN A 96 1.67 11.41 7.35
C GLN A 96 2.90 12.24 7.08
N GLN A 97 3.33 13.06 8.04
CA GLN A 97 4.51 13.91 7.93
C GLN A 97 5.23 14.02 9.28
N LEU A 98 6.53 13.89 9.25
CA LEU A 98 7.48 14.18 10.33
C LEU A 98 8.51 15.18 9.79
N ALA A 99 9.50 15.59 10.63
CA ALA A 99 10.50 16.57 10.23
C ALA A 99 11.23 16.20 8.93
N ASP A 100 11.60 14.92 8.79
CA ASP A 100 12.42 14.41 7.68
C ASP A 100 11.72 13.37 6.81
N ILE A 101 10.43 13.09 7.07
CA ILE A 101 9.71 12.02 6.38
C ILE A 101 8.34 12.54 5.94
N GLU A 102 8.02 12.29 4.68
CA GLU A 102 6.69 12.51 4.13
C GLU A 102 6.12 11.20 3.55
N SER A 103 4.86 10.92 3.86
CA SER A 103 4.14 9.77 3.31
C SER A 103 3.90 9.93 1.81
N SER A 104 3.79 8.81 1.08
CA SER A 104 3.25 8.79 -0.29
C SER A 104 1.72 8.96 -0.34
N TYR A 105 1.07 9.03 0.80
CA TYR A 105 -0.40 9.11 0.96
C TYR A 105 -1.14 8.00 0.20
N HIS A 106 -0.51 6.83 0.12
CA HIS A 106 -1.08 5.69 -0.60
C HIS A 106 -2.28 5.08 0.12
N LEU A 107 -2.18 4.97 1.45
CA LEU A 107 -3.22 4.45 2.33
C LEU A 107 -3.61 5.49 3.39
N TYR A 108 -4.85 5.38 3.87
CA TYR A 108 -5.31 6.11 5.06
C TYR A 108 -5.76 5.10 6.13
N PRO A 109 -4.83 4.55 6.93
CA PRO A 109 -5.14 3.59 7.98
C PRO A 109 -5.66 4.31 9.24
N LEU A 110 -6.97 4.50 9.32
CA LEU A 110 -7.64 4.99 10.51
C LEU A 110 -7.62 3.91 11.58
N ARG A 111 -7.21 4.25 12.81
CA ARG A 111 -7.39 3.36 13.96
C ARG A 111 -8.43 3.93 14.92
N ILE A 112 -9.21 3.03 15.52
CA ILE A 112 -10.26 3.39 16.47
C ILE A 112 -9.80 2.97 17.86
N LYS A 113 -9.78 3.91 18.81
CA LYS A 113 -9.34 3.65 20.18
C LYS A 113 -10.29 2.72 20.91
N ASN A 114 -9.74 1.88 21.77
CA ASN A 114 -10.45 1.07 22.75
C ASN A 114 -11.47 0.11 22.15
N ILE A 115 -11.23 -0.39 20.95
CA ILE A 115 -12.01 -1.45 20.33
C ILE A 115 -11.19 -2.75 20.20
N ASN A 116 -11.91 -3.87 20.11
CA ASN A 116 -11.35 -5.15 19.74
C ASN A 116 -11.65 -5.49 18.26
N GLU A 117 -11.08 -6.59 17.78
CA GLU A 117 -11.25 -7.05 16.39
C GLU A 117 -12.72 -7.27 16.02
N ALA A 118 -13.52 -7.88 16.91
CA ALA A 118 -14.94 -8.13 16.63
C ALA A 118 -15.73 -6.82 16.48
N GLN A 119 -15.45 -5.81 17.29
CA GLN A 119 -16.08 -4.50 17.16
C GLN A 119 -15.66 -3.80 15.86
N ARG A 120 -14.36 -3.89 15.51
CA ARG A 120 -13.86 -3.38 14.24
C ARG A 120 -14.57 -4.03 13.05
N ASP A 121 -14.76 -5.34 13.07
CA ASP A 121 -15.43 -6.07 12.00
C ASP A 121 -16.92 -5.68 11.87
N LEU A 122 -17.60 -5.44 13.01
CA LEU A 122 -18.96 -4.90 12.99
C LEU A 122 -19.03 -3.49 12.40
N ILE A 123 -18.06 -2.63 12.74
CA ILE A 123 -17.96 -1.28 12.17
C ILE A 123 -17.75 -1.38 10.65
N ILE A 124 -16.84 -2.24 10.18
CA ILE A 124 -16.63 -2.48 8.76
C ILE A 124 -17.92 -2.93 8.07
N GLN A 125 -18.66 -3.87 8.65
CA GLN A 125 -19.92 -4.32 8.08
C GLN A 125 -20.93 -3.18 7.92
N LYS A 126 -21.08 -2.32 8.92
CA LYS A 126 -21.97 -1.16 8.83
C LYS A 126 -21.52 -0.12 7.79
N ILE A 127 -20.23 0.04 7.61
CA ILE A 127 -19.69 0.90 6.55
C ILE A 127 -20.03 0.32 5.16
N PHE A 128 -19.91 -1.00 4.99
CA PHE A 128 -20.35 -1.69 3.77
C PHE A 128 -21.86 -1.56 3.54
N ASP A 129 -22.69 -1.67 4.58
CA ASP A 129 -24.14 -1.50 4.51
C ASP A 129 -24.55 -0.07 4.07
N ALA A 130 -23.64 0.89 4.22
CA ALA A 130 -23.77 2.26 3.72
C ALA A 130 -23.14 2.48 2.32
N ASP A 131 -22.92 1.42 1.54
CA ASP A 131 -22.32 1.43 0.20
C ASP A 131 -20.91 2.04 0.14
N VAL A 132 -20.14 1.96 1.24
CA VAL A 132 -18.75 2.40 1.29
C VAL A 132 -17.84 1.19 1.45
N SER A 133 -16.89 1.02 0.53
CA SER A 133 -15.89 -0.04 0.61
C SER A 133 -14.66 0.43 1.40
N VAL A 134 -14.28 -0.35 2.40
CA VAL A 134 -13.06 -0.18 3.21
C VAL A 134 -12.27 -1.49 3.25
N ASN A 135 -11.05 -1.44 3.76
CA ASN A 135 -10.19 -2.62 3.86
C ASN A 135 -9.41 -2.60 5.17
N VAL A 136 -8.63 -3.64 5.41
CA VAL A 136 -7.67 -3.74 6.51
C VAL A 136 -6.29 -4.06 5.95
N HIS A 137 -5.29 -3.25 6.23
CA HIS A 137 -3.91 -3.43 5.76
C HIS A 137 -2.93 -3.63 6.92
N PHE A 138 -2.56 -4.88 7.27
CA PHE A 138 -3.01 -6.16 6.72
C PHE A 138 -3.23 -7.14 7.87
N ILE A 139 -3.82 -8.32 7.60
CA ILE A 139 -3.80 -9.41 8.58
C ILE A 139 -2.34 -9.75 8.89
N PRO A 140 -1.92 -9.71 10.17
CA PRO A 140 -0.53 -10.00 10.55
C PRO A 140 -0.10 -11.39 10.10
N LEU A 141 1.11 -11.50 9.54
CA LEU A 141 1.64 -12.78 9.06
C LEU A 141 1.50 -13.93 10.06
N PRO A 142 1.79 -13.74 11.37
CA PRO A 142 1.60 -14.81 12.36
C PRO A 142 0.15 -15.33 12.50
N MET A 143 -0.84 -14.60 11.98
CA MET A 143 -2.25 -15.03 12.00
C MET A 143 -2.64 -15.87 10.78
N LEU A 144 -1.84 -15.87 9.72
CA LEU A 144 -2.09 -16.64 8.51
C LEU A 144 -1.66 -18.10 8.68
N SER A 145 -2.44 -19.04 8.14
CA SER A 145 -2.26 -20.49 8.32
C SER A 145 -0.85 -20.97 7.97
N TYR A 146 -0.27 -20.49 6.88
CA TYR A 146 1.09 -20.86 6.48
C TYR A 146 2.11 -20.52 7.57
N TYR A 147 2.07 -19.30 8.11
CA TYR A 147 3.02 -18.86 9.15
C TYR A 147 2.75 -19.51 10.50
N LYS A 148 1.48 -19.76 10.86
CA LYS A 148 1.13 -20.57 12.05
C LYS A 148 1.75 -21.96 11.97
N ASN A 149 1.69 -22.61 10.82
CA ASN A 149 2.27 -23.93 10.60
C ASN A 149 3.83 -23.92 10.68
N LEU A 150 4.47 -22.75 10.49
CA LEU A 150 5.90 -22.55 10.73
C LEU A 150 6.24 -22.21 12.19
N GLY A 151 5.25 -22.20 13.10
CA GLY A 151 5.46 -21.94 14.52
C GLY A 151 5.36 -20.47 14.94
N TYR A 152 4.92 -19.57 14.06
CA TYR A 152 4.67 -18.18 14.46
C TYR A 152 3.38 -18.05 15.26
N ASP A 153 3.43 -17.31 16.36
CA ASP A 153 2.27 -17.01 17.22
C ASP A 153 2.10 -15.49 17.35
N ILE A 154 0.89 -15.00 17.07
CA ILE A 154 0.56 -13.57 17.17
C ILE A 154 0.72 -13.02 18.59
N ASN A 155 0.62 -13.85 19.61
CA ASN A 155 0.81 -13.46 21.02
C ASN A 155 2.23 -12.92 21.30
N HIS A 156 3.21 -13.26 20.50
CA HIS A 156 4.56 -12.70 20.56
C HIS A 156 4.67 -11.31 19.91
N TYR A 157 3.61 -10.82 19.28
CA TYR A 157 3.57 -9.56 18.55
C TYR A 157 2.39 -8.66 19.00
N PRO A 158 2.26 -8.31 20.29
CA PRO A 158 1.08 -7.63 20.83
C PRO A 158 0.81 -6.27 20.18
N ASN A 159 1.85 -5.49 19.87
CA ASN A 159 1.70 -4.20 19.20
C ASN A 159 1.15 -4.34 17.78
N THR A 160 1.57 -5.38 17.05
CA THR A 160 1.10 -5.68 15.70
C THR A 160 -0.38 -6.05 15.75
N TYR A 161 -0.76 -6.94 16.68
CA TYR A 161 -2.15 -7.33 16.85
C TYR A 161 -3.05 -6.16 17.24
N GLN A 162 -2.61 -5.32 18.18
CA GLN A 162 -3.39 -4.15 18.63
C GLN A 162 -3.64 -3.15 17.49
N ASN A 163 -2.63 -2.91 16.66
CA ASN A 163 -2.80 -2.04 15.49
C ASN A 163 -3.78 -2.64 14.48
N TYR A 164 -3.61 -3.93 14.14
CA TYR A 164 -4.50 -4.66 13.24
C TYR A 164 -5.95 -4.69 13.74
N ALA A 165 -6.16 -5.02 15.02
CA ALA A 165 -7.48 -5.19 15.60
C ALA A 165 -8.33 -3.89 15.60
N SER A 166 -7.71 -2.74 15.44
CA SER A 166 -8.36 -1.44 15.49
C SER A 166 -8.30 -0.64 14.18
N GLU A 167 -7.64 -1.17 13.14
CA GLU A 167 -7.38 -0.46 11.88
C GLU A 167 -8.48 -0.69 10.87
N ILE A 168 -8.87 0.39 10.18
CA ILE A 168 -9.74 0.41 9.00
C ILE A 168 -9.11 1.35 7.97
N SER A 169 -8.74 0.84 6.81
CA SER A 169 -8.21 1.67 5.72
C SER A 169 -9.31 2.30 4.91
N LEU A 170 -9.38 3.62 4.92
CA LEU A 170 -10.33 4.40 4.15
C LEU A 170 -9.89 4.53 2.68
N PRO A 171 -10.84 4.68 1.74
CA PRO A 171 -10.53 4.73 0.31
C PRO A 171 -9.73 5.97 -0.07
N VAL A 172 -8.60 5.77 -0.78
CA VAL A 172 -7.76 6.83 -1.36
C VAL A 172 -7.48 6.50 -2.82
N PHE A 173 -8.23 7.12 -3.73
CA PHE A 173 -8.02 6.95 -5.18
C PHE A 173 -8.22 8.27 -5.92
N PHE A 174 -7.65 8.36 -7.13
CA PHE A 174 -7.51 9.62 -7.85
C PHE A 174 -8.85 10.30 -8.17
N ASP A 175 -9.86 9.53 -8.59
CA ASP A 175 -11.14 10.07 -9.06
C ASP A 175 -12.20 10.24 -7.97
N ILE A 176 -11.86 10.04 -6.70
CA ILE A 176 -12.81 10.24 -5.59
C ILE A 176 -13.29 11.70 -5.54
N THR A 177 -14.62 11.87 -5.48
CA THR A 177 -15.26 13.17 -5.40
C THR A 177 -15.45 13.64 -3.96
N GLU A 178 -15.68 14.92 -3.73
CA GLU A 178 -15.97 15.46 -2.40
C GLU A 178 -17.27 14.87 -1.80
N ALA A 179 -18.27 14.62 -2.63
CA ALA A 179 -19.50 13.95 -2.18
C ALA A 179 -19.21 12.53 -1.67
N GLN A 180 -18.38 11.78 -2.37
CA GLN A 180 -17.94 10.44 -1.94
C GLN A 180 -17.11 10.51 -0.65
N LEU A 181 -16.19 11.48 -0.53
CA LEU A 181 -15.42 11.68 0.70
C LEU A 181 -16.35 11.98 1.91
N THR A 182 -17.36 12.81 1.70
CA THR A 182 -18.37 13.10 2.72
C THR A 182 -19.16 11.85 3.08
N SER A 183 -19.55 11.03 2.09
CA SER A 183 -20.24 9.76 2.34
C SER A 183 -19.38 8.78 3.15
N VAL A 184 -18.08 8.69 2.85
CA VAL A 184 -17.13 7.87 3.64
C VAL A 184 -17.09 8.32 5.09
N ILE A 185 -16.93 9.63 5.35
CA ILE A 185 -16.90 10.16 6.72
C ILE A 185 -18.20 9.86 7.45
N ASN A 186 -19.35 10.10 6.83
CA ASN A 186 -20.65 9.83 7.44
C ASN A 186 -20.82 8.35 7.78
N ALA A 187 -20.47 7.45 6.86
CA ALA A 187 -20.55 6.01 7.09
C ALA A 187 -19.66 5.59 8.27
N VAL A 188 -18.41 6.06 8.32
CA VAL A 188 -17.46 5.74 9.40
C VAL A 188 -17.98 6.29 10.74
N VAL A 189 -18.36 7.55 10.80
CA VAL A 189 -18.82 8.20 12.05
C VAL A 189 -20.07 7.52 12.58
N ASN A 190 -21.07 7.27 11.73
CA ASN A 190 -22.32 6.62 12.14
C ASN A 190 -22.04 5.19 12.64
N ALA A 191 -21.22 4.41 11.92
CA ALA A 191 -20.88 3.04 12.31
C ALA A 191 -20.15 3.01 13.67
N VAL A 192 -19.18 3.89 13.87
CA VAL A 192 -18.42 3.96 15.15
C VAL A 192 -19.33 4.41 16.30
N THR A 193 -20.12 5.47 16.09
CA THR A 193 -21.05 5.99 17.10
C THR A 193 -22.03 4.92 17.56
N GLU A 194 -22.62 4.18 16.62
CA GLU A 194 -23.59 3.13 16.93
C GLU A 194 -22.95 1.95 17.68
N ILE A 195 -21.80 1.45 17.21
CA ILE A 195 -21.14 0.27 17.83
C ILE A 195 -20.57 0.61 19.21
N LEU A 196 -20.04 1.81 19.38
CA LEU A 196 -19.48 2.26 20.67
C LEU A 196 -20.52 2.91 21.60
N LYS A 197 -21.77 3.06 21.14
CA LYS A 197 -22.87 3.70 21.89
C LYS A 197 -22.47 5.09 22.41
N LEU A 198 -21.89 5.89 21.52
CA LEU A 198 -21.50 7.27 21.80
C LEU A 198 -22.71 8.19 21.59
N ASP A 199 -22.85 9.20 22.46
CA ASP A 199 -23.90 10.24 22.37
C ASP A 199 -23.50 11.33 21.36
#